data_19bf8c1c7693da99aeea96dba91ececf
#
_entry.id   19bf8c1c7693da99aeea96dba91ececf
#
_cell.length_a   1.000
_cell.length_b   1.000
_cell.length_c   1.000
_cell.angle_alpha   90.00
_cell.angle_beta   90.00
_cell.angle_gamma   90.00
#
_symmetry.space_group_name_H-M   'P 1'
#
loop_
_entity.id
_entity.type
_entity.pdbx_description
1 polymer ?
#
loop_
_entity_poly.entity_id
_entity_poly.type
_entity_poly.pdbx_seq_one_letter_code
_entity_poly.pdbx_strand_id
1 'polypeptide(L)' 'MPTVQSYKTSPSHTEKMFCVKCRATVIITAPELVKLKNNRYALRGTCPHAGTVCYKVISASRAKQLVPSIE' A
#
# COMPACT_ATOMS: atom_id res chain seq x y z
N MET A 1 9.33 18.31 -9.05
CA MET A 1 8.41 17.20 -8.85
C MET A 1 8.56 16.66 -7.44
N PRO A 2 7.47 16.47 -6.74
CA PRO A 2 7.56 15.84 -5.43
C PRO A 2 8.01 14.40 -5.59
N THR A 3 9.05 14.05 -4.85
CA THR A 3 9.53 12.69 -4.86
C THR A 3 8.69 11.88 -3.88
N VAL A 4 8.02 10.85 -4.40
CA VAL A 4 7.26 9.94 -3.57
C VAL A 4 8.19 8.80 -3.17
N GLN A 5 8.43 8.67 -1.87
CA GLN A 5 9.23 7.57 -1.36
C GLN A 5 8.36 6.33 -1.20
N SER A 6 8.88 5.21 -1.66
CA SER A 6 8.18 3.94 -1.53
C SER A 6 9.07 2.96 -0.77
N TYR A 7 8.41 2.10 0.01
CA TYR A 7 9.08 1.09 0.82
C TYR A 7 8.42 -0.25 0.56
N LYS A 8 9.23 -1.28 0.50
CA LYS A 8 8.70 -2.63 0.32
C LYS A 8 8.34 -3.23 1.67
N THR A 9 7.16 -3.81 1.74
CA THR A 9 6.75 -4.56 2.91
C THR A 9 7.30 -5.97 2.84
N SER A 10 7.09 -6.76 3.92
CA SER A 10 7.53 -8.14 3.95
C SER A 10 6.90 -8.92 2.79
N PRO A 11 7.66 -9.80 2.11
CA PRO A 11 7.09 -10.59 1.01
C PRO A 11 5.98 -11.55 1.46
N SER A 12 5.91 -11.85 2.75
CA SER A 12 4.83 -12.66 3.30
C SER A 12 3.64 -11.83 3.77
N HIS A 13 3.73 -10.51 3.74
CA HIS A 13 2.65 -9.65 4.16
C HIS A 13 1.57 -9.58 3.10
N THR A 14 0.32 -9.73 3.52
CA THR A 14 -0.83 -9.59 2.64
C THR A 14 -1.75 -8.52 3.20
N GLU A 15 -2.42 -7.80 2.32
CA GLU A 15 -3.33 -6.74 2.71
C GLU A 15 -4.57 -6.79 1.85
N LYS A 16 -5.71 -6.54 2.47
CA LYS A 16 -6.97 -6.48 1.75
C LYS A 16 -7.18 -5.05 1.23
N MET A 17 -7.39 -4.94 -0.07
CA MET A 17 -7.64 -3.66 -0.71
C MET A 17 -8.87 -3.76 -1.60
N PHE A 18 -9.64 -2.69 -1.64
CA PHE A 18 -10.81 -2.66 -2.51
C PHE A 18 -10.39 -2.28 -3.93
N CYS A 19 -10.70 -3.14 -4.87
CA CYS A 19 -10.46 -2.87 -6.29
C CYS A 19 -11.70 -2.24 -6.89
N VAL A 20 -11.58 -0.99 -7.34
CA VAL A 20 -12.71 -0.24 -7.90
C VAL A 20 -13.22 -0.90 -9.18
N LYS A 21 -12.31 -1.41 -10.00
CA LYS A 21 -12.69 -2.07 -11.25
C LYS A 21 -13.41 -3.39 -11.02
N CYS A 22 -12.93 -4.19 -10.09
CA CYS A 22 -13.55 -5.47 -9.77
C CYS A 22 -14.76 -5.32 -8.86
N ARG A 23 -14.91 -4.15 -8.23
CA ARG A 23 -15.96 -3.87 -7.24
C ARG A 23 -15.97 -4.89 -6.11
N ALA A 24 -14.79 -5.34 -5.73
CA ALA A 24 -14.65 -6.35 -4.70
C ALA A 24 -13.33 -6.15 -3.97
N THR A 25 -13.27 -6.63 -2.72
CA THR A 25 -12.05 -6.64 -1.97
C THR A 25 -11.13 -7.73 -2.49
N VAL A 26 -9.89 -7.38 -2.77
CA VAL A 26 -8.88 -8.33 -3.24
C VAL A 26 -7.73 -8.37 -2.24
N ILE A 27 -7.03 -9.50 -2.20
CA ILE A 27 -5.86 -9.66 -1.34
C ILE A 27 -4.61 -9.37 -2.18
N ILE A 28 -3.83 -8.41 -1.70
CA ILE A 28 -2.59 -8.01 -2.36
C ILE A 28 -1.42 -8.55 -1.57
N THR A 29 -0.56 -9.29 -2.23
CA THR A 29 0.65 -9.85 -1.61
C THR A 29 1.79 -8.86 -1.75
N ALA A 30 2.51 -8.62 -0.64
CA ALA A 30 3.64 -7.70 -0.59
C ALA A 30 3.32 -6.33 -1.17
N PRO A 31 2.29 -5.64 -0.64
CA PRO A 31 1.96 -4.31 -1.12
C PRO A 31 3.09 -3.33 -0.84
N GLU A 32 3.21 -2.31 -1.67
CA GLU A 32 4.23 -1.30 -1.52
C GLU A 32 3.73 -0.19 -0.62
N LEU A 33 4.54 0.21 0.36
CA LEU A 33 4.21 1.33 1.22
C LEU A 33 4.72 2.62 0.58
N VAL A 34 3.83 3.56 0.37
CA VAL A 34 4.14 4.84 -0.26
C VAL A 34 3.97 5.96 0.76
N LYS A 35 4.99 6.80 0.90
CA LYS A 35 4.90 7.96 1.77
C LYS A 35 4.32 9.13 0.97
N LEU A 36 3.19 9.62 1.43
CA LEU A 36 2.52 10.75 0.83
C LEU A 36 2.97 12.06 1.51
N LYS A 37 2.55 13.18 0.96
CA LYS A 37 2.76 14.47 1.61
C LYS A 37 1.99 14.51 2.92
N ASN A 38 2.40 15.42 3.81
CA ASN A 38 1.72 15.64 5.10
C ASN A 38 1.82 14.44 6.05
N ASN A 39 2.91 13.69 5.96
CA ASN A 39 3.18 12.53 6.86
C ASN A 39 2.10 11.45 6.78
N ARG A 40 1.47 11.32 5.64
CA ARG A 40 0.50 10.27 5.40
C ARG A 40 1.14 9.15 4.62
N TYR A 41 0.60 7.96 4.79
CA TYR A 41 1.11 6.77 4.12
C TYR A 41 -0.05 6.04 3.43
N ALA A 42 0.29 5.35 2.36
CA ALA A 42 -0.68 4.55 1.64
C ALA A 42 -0.03 3.25 1.20
N LEU A 43 -0.83 2.21 1.10
CA LEU A 43 -0.39 0.95 0.51
C LEU A 43 -0.82 0.92 -0.95
N ARG A 44 0.10 0.51 -1.80
CA ARG A 44 -0.16 0.39 -3.22
C ARG A 44 0.04 -1.05 -3.66
N GLY A 45 -0.90 -1.56 -4.39
CA GLY A 45 -0.79 -2.91 -4.92
C GLY A 45 -1.52 -3.03 -6.24
N THR A 46 -1.18 -4.06 -7.00
CA THR A 46 -1.81 -4.32 -8.29
C THR A 46 -2.87 -5.39 -8.10
N CYS A 47 -4.09 -5.10 -8.56
CA CYS A 47 -5.17 -6.07 -8.52
C CYS A 47 -4.82 -7.27 -9.40
N PRO A 48 -4.80 -8.50 -8.83
CA PRO A 48 -4.42 -9.67 -9.61
C PRO A 48 -5.42 -10.03 -10.72
N HIS A 49 -6.64 -9.53 -10.61
CA HIS A 49 -7.68 -9.84 -11.60
C HIS A 49 -7.76 -8.81 -12.72
N ALA A 50 -7.67 -7.53 -12.36
CA ALA A 50 -7.85 -6.46 -13.34
C ALA A 50 -6.54 -5.78 -13.75
N GLY A 51 -5.44 -6.05 -13.06
CA GLY A 51 -4.18 -5.39 -13.32
C GLY A 51 -4.17 -3.91 -12.97
N THR A 52 -5.18 -3.47 -12.24
CA THR A 52 -5.33 -2.07 -11.85
C THR A 52 -4.61 -1.81 -10.53
N VAL A 53 -3.97 -0.65 -10.43
CA VAL A 53 -3.29 -0.28 -9.19
C VAL A 53 -4.34 0.17 -8.17
N CYS A 54 -4.28 -0.42 -6.98
CA CYS A 54 -5.15 -0.09 -5.88
C CYS A 54 -4.36 0.64 -4.79
N TYR A 55 -5.01 1.58 -4.13
CA TYR A 55 -4.41 2.36 -3.05
C TYR A 55 -5.27 2.24 -1.80
N LYS A 56 -4.60 2.21 -0.65
CA LYS A 56 -5.28 2.21 0.64
C LYS A 56 -4.51 3.13 1.58
N VAL A 57 -5.16 4.21 2.01
CA VAL A 57 -4.53 5.14 2.95
C VAL A 57 -4.53 4.52 4.34
N ILE A 58 -3.38 4.54 4.99
CA ILE A 58 -3.21 4.01 6.34
C ILE A 58 -2.58 5.07 7.25
N SER A 59 -2.68 4.84 8.56
CA SER A 59 -2.08 5.74 9.53
C SER A 59 -0.57 5.55 9.61
N ALA A 60 0.13 6.57 10.13
CA ALA A 60 1.56 6.49 10.32
C ALA A 60 1.94 5.37 11.29
N SER A 61 1.13 5.14 12.32
CA SER A 61 1.39 4.06 13.27
C SER A 61 1.39 2.71 12.60
N ARG A 62 0.41 2.48 11.72
CA ARG A 62 0.34 1.22 10.99
C ARG A 62 1.50 1.08 10.01
N ALA A 63 1.88 2.19 9.37
CA ALA A 63 3.00 2.18 8.44
C ALA A 63 4.30 1.77 9.14
N LYS A 64 4.51 2.27 10.35
CA LYS A 64 5.70 1.91 11.12
C LYS A 64 5.69 0.45 11.54
N GLN A 65 4.52 -0.13 11.76
CA GLN A 65 4.42 -1.56 12.06
C GLN A 65 4.77 -2.41 10.85
N LEU A 66 4.40 -1.97 9.66
CA LEU A 66 4.68 -2.70 8.44
C LEU A 66 6.13 -2.54 7.99
N VAL A 67 6.68 -1.36 8.14
CA VAL A 67 8.07 -1.05 7.78
C VAL A 67 8.72 -0.34 8.95
N PRO A 68 9.32 -1.09 9.91
CA PRO A 68 9.91 -0.48 11.10
C PRO A 68 11.02 0.52 10.82
N SER A 69 11.68 0.39 9.68
CA SER A 69 12.77 1.30 9.31
C SER A 69 12.28 2.65 8.77
N ILE A 70 10.98 2.82 8.61
CA ILE A 70 10.42 4.07 8.11
C ILE A 70 10.48 5.14 9.20
N GLU A 71 10.76 6.35 8.81
CA GLU A 71 10.81 7.49 9.73
C GLU A 71 9.60 8.38 9.54
#